data_c38631bc3ac9781d9bc4b1272b9eff30
#
_entry.id   c38631bc3ac9781d9bc4b1272b9eff30
#
_cell.length_a   1.000
_cell.length_b   1.000
_cell.length_c   1.000
_cell.angle_alpha   90.00
_cell.angle_beta   90.00
_cell.angle_gamma   90.00
#
_symmetry.space_group_name_H-M   'P 1'
#
loop_
_entity.id
_entity.type
_entity.pdbx_description
1 polymer ?
#
loop_
_entity_poly.entity_id
_entity_poly.type
_entity_poly.pdbx_seq_one_letter_code
_entity_poly.pdbx_strand_id
1 'polypeptide(L)'
;MSAIVDIVGREILDSRGNPTVECDVLLESGTMGRAAVPSGASTGSREAIELRDGDPARYGGKGVLRAIEHINTEISEAVLGLDSSEQAFLDRTLIDLDGTENKSRLGANATLAVSMAVARAAAEESGLPLYRYFGGSAAMQMPVPMMNVVNGGAHANNNLDLQELMIIPVGAPSFREALRYGAEVFHALKKIIDARGMSTAVGDEGGFAPSVPSHEAAIQLIIEAIEKAGYAPGAQVAIGLDCAASEFYKDGQYKLEGEGLSLAPSDWIETLAGWAGKYPIISIEDGMAEGDWDGWKLLNDRLGAKVQLVGDDLFVTNTKILKEGIRRNVANSILLKINQIGTLTETFAAIEMAKRAGWTSVISHRSGETEDATIADIAVGSNAGQIKTGSLSRSDRIAKYNQLLRIEEDLGDVAAYPGRAAFRQLPQD
;
A
#
# COMPACT_ATOMS: atom_id res chain seq x y z
N MET A 1 -19.70 6.89 26.04
CA MET A 1 -19.36 6.60 24.64
C MET A 1 -20.60 6.85 23.82
N SER A 2 -20.46 7.22 22.58
CA SER A 2 -21.53 7.84 21.81
C SER A 2 -22.03 6.89 20.74
N ALA A 3 -23.36 6.77 20.62
CA ALA A 3 -23.98 5.92 19.61
C ALA A 3 -23.91 6.58 18.22
N ILE A 4 -23.87 5.76 17.17
CA ILE A 4 -24.02 6.19 15.80
C ILE A 4 -25.48 6.61 15.58
N VAL A 5 -25.71 7.84 15.14
CA VAL A 5 -27.08 8.38 14.92
C VAL A 5 -27.38 8.65 13.44
N ASP A 6 -26.37 8.80 12.60
CA ASP A 6 -26.55 9.00 11.17
C ASP A 6 -25.34 8.53 10.37
N ILE A 7 -25.55 8.04 9.15
CA ILE A 7 -24.52 7.65 8.19
C ILE A 7 -24.94 8.13 6.79
N VAL A 8 -24.01 8.81 6.10
CA VAL A 8 -24.24 9.31 4.75
C VAL A 8 -23.08 8.90 3.84
N GLY A 9 -23.36 8.00 2.92
CA GLY A 9 -22.46 7.65 1.82
C GLY A 9 -22.66 8.59 0.62
N ARG A 10 -21.57 8.93 -0.06
CA ARG A 10 -21.59 9.71 -1.32
C ARG A 10 -20.52 9.25 -2.29
N GLU A 11 -20.76 9.57 -3.57
CA GLU A 11 -19.78 9.38 -4.64
C GLU A 11 -18.87 10.59 -4.72
N ILE A 12 -17.55 10.35 -4.72
CA ILE A 12 -16.51 11.34 -4.99
C ILE A 12 -15.59 10.83 -6.11
N LEU A 13 -14.62 11.61 -6.54
CA LEU A 13 -13.64 11.17 -7.55
C LEU A 13 -12.30 10.82 -6.88
N ASP A 14 -11.67 9.76 -7.38
CA ASP A 14 -10.31 9.38 -7.04
C ASP A 14 -9.26 10.18 -7.86
N SER A 15 -7.98 9.96 -7.59
CA SER A 15 -6.84 10.62 -8.26
C SER A 15 -6.74 10.34 -9.76
N ARG A 16 -7.48 9.35 -10.28
CA ARG A 16 -7.57 9.01 -11.70
C ARG A 16 -8.85 9.56 -12.36
N GLY A 17 -9.69 10.28 -11.60
CA GLY A 17 -10.98 10.78 -12.06
C GLY A 17 -12.06 9.70 -12.15
N ASN A 18 -11.88 8.54 -11.52
CA ASN A 18 -12.91 7.52 -11.40
C ASN A 18 -13.72 7.72 -10.11
N PRO A 19 -15.02 7.37 -10.10
CA PRO A 19 -15.82 7.40 -8.89
C PRO A 19 -15.27 6.47 -7.80
N THR A 20 -15.36 6.93 -6.56
CA THR A 20 -15.13 6.13 -5.36
C THR A 20 -16.09 6.55 -4.24
N VAL A 21 -16.06 5.84 -3.11
CA VAL A 21 -17.01 6.01 -2.00
C VAL A 21 -16.38 6.85 -0.90
N GLU A 22 -17.13 7.84 -0.42
CA GLU A 22 -16.86 8.55 0.83
C GLU A 22 -18.05 8.38 1.78
N CYS A 23 -17.78 8.25 3.07
CA CYS A 23 -18.79 8.09 4.11
C CYS A 23 -18.58 9.09 5.25
N ASP A 24 -19.67 9.73 5.70
CA ASP A 24 -19.76 10.47 6.95
C ASP A 24 -20.53 9.64 7.98
N VAL A 25 -20.04 9.61 9.20
CA VAL A 25 -20.70 9.02 10.36
C VAL A 25 -20.87 10.10 11.41
N LEU A 26 -22.09 10.29 11.90
CA LEU A 26 -22.44 11.23 12.97
C LEU A 26 -22.75 10.47 14.25
N LEU A 27 -22.18 10.93 15.36
CA LEU A 27 -22.42 10.40 16.70
C LEU A 27 -23.45 11.24 17.45
N GLU A 28 -24.08 10.66 18.47
CA GLU A 28 -25.05 11.33 19.36
C GLU A 28 -24.48 12.60 20.01
N SER A 29 -23.17 12.64 20.28
CA SER A 29 -22.46 13.83 20.78
C SER A 29 -22.38 14.98 19.78
N GLY A 30 -22.68 14.75 18.51
CA GLY A 30 -22.43 15.68 17.41
C GLY A 30 -21.06 15.54 16.76
N THR A 31 -20.21 14.64 17.24
CA THR A 31 -18.92 14.32 16.62
C THR A 31 -19.12 13.61 15.28
N MET A 32 -18.34 13.97 14.28
CA MET A 32 -18.43 13.40 12.93
C MET A 32 -17.09 12.81 12.48
N GLY A 33 -17.14 11.63 11.90
CA GLY A 33 -16.00 11.03 11.19
C GLY A 33 -16.28 10.94 9.70
N ARG A 34 -15.28 11.26 8.87
CA ARG A 34 -15.33 11.15 7.40
C ARG A 34 -14.18 10.31 6.89
N ALA A 35 -14.46 9.40 5.96
CA ALA A 35 -13.43 8.62 5.30
C ALA A 35 -13.75 8.34 3.84
N ALA A 36 -12.72 8.29 3.01
CA ALA A 36 -12.83 7.97 1.58
C ALA A 36 -11.99 6.72 1.25
N VAL A 37 -12.53 5.88 0.37
CA VAL A 37 -11.93 4.57 0.03
C VAL A 37 -11.08 4.67 -1.23
N PRO A 38 -9.87 4.08 -1.25
CA PRO A 38 -9.05 3.99 -2.44
C PRO A 38 -9.54 2.89 -3.40
N SER A 39 -9.02 2.90 -4.64
CA SER A 39 -9.38 1.97 -5.72
C SER A 39 -8.16 1.45 -6.46
N GLY A 40 -8.10 0.16 -6.78
CA GLY A 40 -6.99 -0.46 -7.50
C GLY A 40 -7.00 -0.25 -9.01
N ALA A 41 -5.82 -0.37 -9.65
CA ALA A 41 -5.68 -0.52 -11.11
C ALA A 41 -5.36 -1.98 -11.46
N SER A 42 -4.21 -2.50 -11.03
CA SER A 42 -3.94 -3.94 -10.95
C SER A 42 -4.61 -4.48 -9.69
N THR A 43 -5.24 -5.63 -9.78
CA THR A 43 -5.95 -6.24 -8.64
C THR A 43 -5.67 -7.72 -8.58
N GLY A 44 -5.30 -8.22 -7.40
CA GLY A 44 -5.19 -9.65 -7.15
C GLY A 44 -6.55 -10.35 -7.37
N SER A 45 -6.53 -11.52 -7.98
CA SER A 45 -7.76 -12.24 -8.35
C SER A 45 -8.63 -12.64 -7.15
N ARG A 46 -8.08 -12.58 -5.95
CA ARG A 46 -8.71 -12.98 -4.68
C ARG A 46 -9.04 -11.82 -3.76
N GLU A 47 -8.93 -10.58 -4.23
CA GLU A 47 -9.34 -9.40 -3.46
C GLU A 47 -10.84 -9.42 -3.14
N ALA A 48 -11.22 -8.77 -2.03
CA ALA A 48 -12.61 -8.44 -1.78
C ALA A 48 -13.14 -7.49 -2.87
N ILE A 49 -14.41 -7.65 -3.22
CA ILE A 49 -15.00 -7.01 -4.39
C ILE A 49 -15.23 -5.51 -4.16
N GLU A 50 -14.63 -4.68 -4.98
CA GLU A 50 -15.02 -3.29 -5.15
C GLU A 50 -16.31 -3.25 -6.00
N LEU A 51 -17.43 -2.91 -5.37
CA LEU A 51 -18.72 -2.92 -6.04
C LEU A 51 -18.85 -1.74 -7.00
N ARG A 52 -18.99 -2.03 -8.29
CA ARG A 52 -19.22 -1.08 -9.38
C ARG A 52 -20.61 -1.27 -9.97
N ASP A 53 -21.20 -0.17 -10.49
CA ASP A 53 -22.56 -0.18 -11.03
C ASP A 53 -22.66 -0.99 -12.33
N GLY A 54 -21.60 -0.97 -13.16
CA GLY A 54 -21.55 -1.68 -14.44
C GLY A 54 -22.38 -1.00 -15.54
N ASP A 55 -22.95 0.19 -15.31
CA ASP A 55 -23.71 0.94 -16.31
C ASP A 55 -22.76 1.72 -17.24
N PRO A 56 -22.61 1.31 -18.52
CA PRO A 56 -21.69 1.97 -19.45
C PRO A 56 -22.04 3.44 -19.72
N ALA A 57 -23.29 3.85 -19.51
CA ALA A 57 -23.75 5.22 -19.73
C ALA A 57 -23.28 6.19 -18.64
N ARG A 58 -22.80 5.65 -17.51
CA ARG A 58 -22.34 6.44 -16.37
C ARG A 58 -20.92 6.04 -15.96
N TYR A 59 -19.97 6.98 -16.10
CA TYR A 59 -18.52 6.75 -15.82
C TYR A 59 -17.95 5.50 -16.52
N GLY A 60 -18.45 5.14 -17.70
CA GLY A 60 -18.01 3.95 -18.42
C GLY A 60 -18.16 2.63 -17.64
N GLY A 61 -19.17 2.53 -16.78
CA GLY A 61 -19.42 1.36 -15.93
C GLY A 61 -18.80 1.43 -14.54
N LYS A 62 -17.98 2.46 -14.23
CA LYS A 62 -17.23 2.56 -12.98
C LYS A 62 -17.98 3.29 -11.85
N GLY A 63 -19.26 3.66 -12.03
CA GLY A 63 -20.07 4.27 -10.97
C GLY A 63 -20.13 3.42 -9.69
N VAL A 64 -20.45 4.05 -8.55
CA VAL A 64 -20.50 3.40 -7.22
C VAL A 64 -21.83 3.65 -6.51
N LEU A 65 -22.88 4.02 -7.23
CA LEU A 65 -24.19 4.34 -6.63
C LEU A 65 -24.80 3.16 -5.89
N ARG A 66 -24.59 1.91 -6.34
CA ARG A 66 -25.06 0.72 -5.64
C ARG A 66 -24.39 0.57 -4.27
N ALA A 67 -23.07 0.79 -4.18
CA ALA A 67 -22.37 0.76 -2.91
C ALA A 67 -22.86 1.86 -1.96
N ILE A 68 -23.15 3.06 -2.49
CA ILE A 68 -23.71 4.18 -1.75
C ILE A 68 -25.13 3.87 -1.27
N GLU A 69 -25.97 3.26 -2.11
CA GLU A 69 -27.31 2.83 -1.74
C GLU A 69 -27.26 1.85 -0.54
N HIS A 70 -26.35 0.88 -0.57
CA HIS A 70 -26.14 -0.04 0.55
C HIS A 70 -25.73 0.70 1.83
N ILE A 71 -24.85 1.70 1.74
CA ILE A 71 -24.47 2.52 2.93
C ILE A 71 -25.67 3.25 3.49
N ASN A 72 -26.45 3.92 2.61
CA ASN A 72 -27.54 4.81 3.02
C ASN A 72 -28.83 4.07 3.41
N THR A 73 -28.89 2.76 3.22
CA THR A 73 -30.05 1.91 3.56
C THR A 73 -29.66 0.81 4.55
N GLU A 74 -29.41 -0.41 4.08
CA GLU A 74 -29.27 -1.61 4.92
C GLU A 74 -28.06 -1.55 5.86
N ILE A 75 -26.91 -0.96 5.47
CA ILE A 75 -25.78 -0.78 6.38
C ILE A 75 -26.15 0.22 7.47
N SER A 76 -26.72 1.36 7.09
CA SER A 76 -27.21 2.36 8.05
C SER A 76 -28.18 1.74 9.08
N GLU A 77 -29.19 1.00 8.61
CA GLU A 77 -30.16 0.34 9.49
C GLU A 77 -29.49 -0.66 10.46
N ALA A 78 -28.43 -1.35 10.02
CA ALA A 78 -27.74 -2.36 10.82
C ALA A 78 -26.81 -1.78 11.88
N VAL A 79 -26.26 -0.56 11.66
CA VAL A 79 -25.23 0.02 12.54
C VAL A 79 -25.71 1.21 13.37
N LEU A 80 -26.89 1.80 13.06
CA LEU A 80 -27.48 2.85 13.90
C LEU A 80 -27.70 2.33 15.32
N GLY A 81 -27.30 3.15 16.30
CA GLY A 81 -27.37 2.84 17.73
C GLY A 81 -26.20 2.01 18.26
N LEU A 82 -25.27 1.54 17.43
CA LEU A 82 -24.05 0.88 17.90
C LEU A 82 -23.12 1.91 18.56
N ASP A 83 -22.38 1.47 19.55
CA ASP A 83 -21.32 2.27 20.19
C ASP A 83 -20.13 2.40 19.24
N SER A 84 -19.74 3.62 18.92
CA SER A 84 -18.66 3.91 17.97
C SER A 84 -17.28 3.39 18.42
N SER A 85 -17.09 3.13 19.71
CA SER A 85 -15.82 2.59 20.24
C SER A 85 -15.67 1.08 20.05
N GLU A 86 -16.76 0.36 19.69
CA GLU A 86 -16.78 -1.07 19.51
C GLU A 86 -16.46 -1.49 18.05
N GLN A 87 -15.30 -1.06 17.53
CA GLN A 87 -14.88 -1.24 16.14
C GLN A 87 -15.01 -2.71 15.68
N ALA A 88 -14.53 -3.65 16.49
CA ALA A 88 -14.58 -5.08 16.13
C ALA A 88 -16.01 -5.62 16.01
N PHE A 89 -16.92 -5.10 16.85
CA PHE A 89 -18.33 -5.48 16.77
C PHE A 89 -19.01 -4.85 15.54
N LEU A 90 -18.70 -3.59 15.25
CA LEU A 90 -19.15 -2.90 14.04
C LEU A 90 -18.72 -3.66 12.79
N ASP A 91 -17.42 -3.93 12.65
CA ASP A 91 -16.87 -4.60 11.48
C ASP A 91 -17.43 -6.01 11.32
N ARG A 92 -17.67 -6.72 12.45
CA ARG A 92 -18.32 -8.02 12.43
C ARG A 92 -19.78 -7.91 11.93
N THR A 93 -20.50 -6.88 12.35
CA THR A 93 -21.86 -6.60 11.86
C THR A 93 -21.87 -6.39 10.34
N LEU A 94 -20.91 -5.62 9.80
CA LEU A 94 -20.77 -5.40 8.35
C LEU A 94 -20.46 -6.70 7.60
N ILE A 95 -19.56 -7.52 8.12
CA ILE A 95 -19.18 -8.82 7.54
C ILE A 95 -20.36 -9.78 7.52
N ASP A 96 -21.07 -9.91 8.62
CA ASP A 96 -22.22 -10.79 8.74
C ASP A 96 -23.42 -10.31 7.89
N LEU A 97 -23.59 -8.99 7.78
CA LEU A 97 -24.58 -8.37 6.90
C LEU A 97 -24.29 -8.67 5.42
N ASP A 98 -23.04 -8.58 4.97
CA ASP A 98 -22.65 -8.96 3.62
C ASP A 98 -22.87 -10.46 3.38
N GLY A 99 -22.43 -11.30 4.29
CA GLY A 99 -22.65 -12.75 4.30
C GLY A 99 -21.88 -13.52 3.22
N THR A 100 -21.05 -12.85 2.40
CA THR A 100 -20.22 -13.49 1.37
C THR A 100 -18.73 -13.49 1.79
N GLU A 101 -17.94 -14.40 1.21
CA GLU A 101 -16.53 -14.51 1.59
C GLU A 101 -15.69 -13.31 1.15
N ASN A 102 -16.04 -12.70 0.01
CA ASN A 102 -15.30 -11.61 -0.63
C ASN A 102 -16.06 -10.28 -0.70
N LYS A 103 -17.08 -10.10 0.16
CA LYS A 103 -17.91 -8.88 0.22
C LYS A 103 -18.59 -8.51 -1.11
N SER A 104 -18.95 -9.52 -1.91
CA SER A 104 -19.54 -9.30 -3.22
C SER A 104 -20.97 -8.78 -3.21
N ARG A 105 -21.67 -8.85 -2.06
CA ARG A 105 -23.06 -8.37 -1.95
C ARG A 105 -23.11 -6.87 -1.69
N LEU A 106 -22.44 -6.37 -0.67
CA LEU A 106 -22.44 -4.95 -0.30
C LEU A 106 -21.32 -4.16 -0.98
N GLY A 107 -20.19 -4.81 -1.23
CA GLY A 107 -18.96 -4.22 -1.71
C GLY A 107 -17.98 -3.89 -0.58
N ALA A 108 -16.70 -4.26 -0.78
CA ALA A 108 -15.63 -3.90 0.15
C ALA A 108 -15.44 -2.38 0.26
N ASN A 109 -15.73 -1.62 -0.78
CA ASN A 109 -15.73 -0.17 -0.76
C ASN A 109 -16.81 0.40 0.17
N ALA A 110 -18.01 -0.16 0.20
CA ALA A 110 -19.06 0.26 1.12
C ALA A 110 -18.71 -0.08 2.58
N THR A 111 -18.31 -1.32 2.86
CA THR A 111 -17.98 -1.75 4.23
C THR A 111 -16.78 -1.01 4.78
N LEU A 112 -15.72 -0.81 3.97
CA LEU A 112 -14.53 -0.09 4.41
C LEU A 112 -14.80 1.39 4.69
N ALA A 113 -15.60 2.07 3.84
CA ALA A 113 -15.93 3.47 4.05
C ALA A 113 -16.56 3.70 5.42
N VAL A 114 -17.51 2.83 5.80
CA VAL A 114 -18.17 2.89 7.12
C VAL A 114 -17.20 2.53 8.25
N SER A 115 -16.44 1.44 8.10
CA SER A 115 -15.43 1.01 9.08
C SER A 115 -14.44 2.12 9.42
N MET A 116 -13.91 2.81 8.42
CA MET A 116 -12.95 3.91 8.58
C MET A 116 -13.61 5.17 9.18
N ALA A 117 -14.80 5.53 8.71
CA ALA A 117 -15.50 6.72 9.17
C ALA A 117 -15.89 6.60 10.66
N VAL A 118 -16.33 5.41 11.10
CA VAL A 118 -16.60 5.14 12.51
C VAL A 118 -15.34 5.24 13.36
N ALA A 119 -14.21 4.66 12.91
CA ALA A 119 -12.95 4.78 13.64
C ALA A 119 -12.50 6.23 13.83
N ARG A 120 -12.69 7.08 12.80
CA ARG A 120 -12.39 8.52 12.88
C ARG A 120 -13.31 9.24 13.85
N ALA A 121 -14.63 8.96 13.82
CA ALA A 121 -15.58 9.54 14.74
C ALA A 121 -15.26 9.12 16.19
N ALA A 122 -14.92 7.86 16.42
CA ALA A 122 -14.56 7.35 17.75
C ALA A 122 -13.26 7.94 18.29
N ALA A 123 -12.26 8.14 17.43
CA ALA A 123 -11.01 8.80 17.78
C ALA A 123 -11.26 10.25 18.21
N GLU A 124 -12.01 11.02 17.42
CA GLU A 124 -12.39 12.41 17.72
C GLU A 124 -13.21 12.50 19.00
N GLU A 125 -14.20 11.63 19.19
CA GLU A 125 -15.02 11.54 20.42
C GLU A 125 -14.16 11.27 21.66
N SER A 126 -13.11 10.47 21.50
CA SER A 126 -12.18 10.13 22.59
C SER A 126 -11.14 11.23 22.84
N GLY A 127 -11.09 12.28 22.02
CA GLY A 127 -10.08 13.33 22.06
C GLY A 127 -8.67 12.83 21.71
N LEU A 128 -8.56 11.76 20.94
CA LEU A 128 -7.29 11.15 20.53
C LEU A 128 -7.06 11.33 19.03
N PRO A 129 -5.83 11.66 18.60
CA PRO A 129 -5.47 11.52 17.19
C PRO A 129 -5.61 10.06 16.75
N LEU A 130 -5.97 9.84 15.48
CA LEU A 130 -6.36 8.53 14.98
C LEU A 130 -5.27 7.45 15.17
N TYR A 131 -3.99 7.79 14.97
CA TYR A 131 -2.91 6.85 15.19
C TYR A 131 -2.80 6.37 16.65
N ARG A 132 -3.10 7.26 17.63
CA ARG A 132 -3.16 6.89 19.05
C ARG A 132 -4.41 6.09 19.40
N TYR A 133 -5.52 6.38 18.77
CA TYR A 133 -6.74 5.60 18.91
C TYR A 133 -6.49 4.14 18.48
N PHE A 134 -5.77 3.93 17.36
CA PHE A 134 -5.41 2.58 16.90
C PHE A 134 -4.36 1.87 17.78
N GLY A 135 -3.32 2.56 18.20
CA GLY A 135 -2.13 1.93 18.80
C GLY A 135 -1.95 2.21 20.29
N GLY A 136 -2.80 3.04 20.89
CA GLY A 136 -2.70 3.41 22.29
C GLY A 136 -1.36 4.07 22.62
N SER A 137 -0.84 3.80 23.82
CA SER A 137 0.42 4.37 24.32
C SER A 137 1.68 3.85 23.63
N ALA A 138 1.57 2.76 22.85
CA ALA A 138 2.69 2.14 22.14
C ALA A 138 2.90 2.64 20.71
N ALA A 139 2.03 3.52 20.18
CA ALA A 139 2.09 4.05 18.83
C ALA A 139 3.15 5.16 18.72
N MET A 140 4.43 4.79 18.58
CA MET A 140 5.57 5.73 18.54
C MET A 140 6.51 5.48 17.34
N GLN A 141 6.35 4.37 16.63
CA GLN A 141 7.25 4.02 15.53
C GLN A 141 6.77 4.65 14.23
N MET A 142 7.59 5.56 13.68
CA MET A 142 7.38 6.10 12.34
C MET A 142 7.73 5.03 11.29
N PRO A 143 6.93 4.90 10.22
CA PRO A 143 7.24 3.93 9.17
C PRO A 143 8.39 4.40 8.28
N VAL A 144 9.23 3.48 7.81
CA VAL A 144 10.19 3.74 6.72
C VAL A 144 9.41 3.83 5.41
N PRO A 145 9.49 4.94 4.66
CA PRO A 145 8.78 5.09 3.41
C PRO A 145 9.48 4.36 2.26
N MET A 146 8.72 3.61 1.49
CA MET A 146 9.11 3.00 0.23
C MET A 146 8.51 3.85 -0.89
N MET A 147 9.35 4.71 -1.50
CA MET A 147 8.88 5.80 -2.37
C MET A 147 9.06 5.41 -3.83
N ASN A 148 7.95 5.24 -4.56
CA ASN A 148 7.95 4.87 -5.98
C ASN A 148 8.41 6.05 -6.85
N VAL A 149 9.64 6.01 -7.38
CA VAL A 149 10.22 7.10 -8.18
C VAL A 149 10.24 6.82 -9.69
N VAL A 150 10.12 5.54 -10.09
CA VAL A 150 9.96 5.14 -11.50
C VAL A 150 8.80 4.17 -11.63
N ASN A 151 7.84 4.52 -12.48
CA ASN A 151 6.67 3.71 -12.82
C ASN A 151 6.86 2.95 -14.13
N GLY A 152 6.35 1.73 -14.18
CA GLY A 152 6.19 0.90 -15.38
C GLY A 152 4.93 0.05 -15.28
N GLY A 153 4.87 -1.06 -16.01
CA GLY A 153 3.76 -2.00 -15.99
C GLY A 153 2.39 -1.33 -16.18
N ALA A 154 1.43 -1.68 -15.33
CA ALA A 154 0.09 -1.11 -15.36
C ALA A 154 0.03 0.38 -14.94
N HIS A 155 1.08 0.92 -14.31
CA HIS A 155 1.11 2.28 -13.77
C HIS A 155 1.63 3.33 -14.76
N ALA A 156 2.18 2.93 -15.90
CA ALA A 156 2.75 3.84 -16.90
C ALA A 156 2.72 3.28 -18.32
N ASN A 157 2.58 4.16 -19.29
CA ASN A 157 2.68 3.78 -20.71
C ASN A 157 4.13 3.95 -21.19
N ASN A 158 4.99 2.98 -20.85
CA ASN A 158 6.38 2.89 -21.27
C ASN A 158 6.78 1.42 -21.55
N ASN A 159 8.07 1.14 -21.69
CA ASN A 159 8.58 -0.21 -22.00
C ASN A 159 9.08 -0.99 -20.78
N LEU A 160 8.77 -0.56 -19.56
CA LEU A 160 9.11 -1.30 -18.34
C LEU A 160 7.97 -2.26 -17.99
N ASP A 161 8.29 -3.55 -17.85
CA ASP A 161 7.35 -4.57 -17.37
C ASP A 161 7.21 -4.52 -15.83
N LEU A 162 8.30 -4.19 -15.11
CA LEU A 162 8.27 -3.97 -13.66
C LEU A 162 7.41 -2.75 -13.33
N GLN A 163 6.50 -2.92 -12.36
CA GLN A 163 5.49 -1.91 -12.05
C GLN A 163 6.05 -0.70 -11.32
N GLU A 164 6.96 -0.93 -10.33
CA GLU A 164 7.52 0.14 -9.53
C GLU A 164 8.98 -0.10 -9.17
N LEU A 165 9.77 0.96 -9.27
CA LEU A 165 11.11 1.01 -8.70
C LEU A 165 11.13 2.10 -7.62
N MET A 166 11.46 1.68 -6.41
CA MET A 166 11.34 2.49 -5.20
C MET A 166 12.70 2.84 -4.61
N ILE A 167 12.77 4.02 -3.97
CA ILE A 167 13.87 4.38 -3.06
C ILE A 167 13.41 4.25 -1.62
N ILE A 168 14.33 3.82 -0.75
CA ILE A 168 14.06 3.52 0.65
C ILE A 168 15.15 4.17 1.52
N PRO A 169 14.86 5.29 2.20
CA PRO A 169 15.85 6.08 2.95
C PRO A 169 16.14 5.46 4.34
N VAL A 170 16.75 4.27 4.34
CA VAL A 170 17.04 3.48 5.56
C VAL A 170 18.09 4.10 6.47
N GLY A 171 18.94 4.99 5.97
CA GLY A 171 19.99 5.66 6.75
C GLY A 171 19.60 7.05 7.25
N ALA A 172 18.36 7.47 7.12
CA ALA A 172 17.88 8.75 7.64
C ALA A 172 17.71 8.68 9.18
N PRO A 173 17.97 9.78 9.91
CA PRO A 173 17.85 9.81 11.36
C PRO A 173 16.42 10.02 11.87
N SER A 174 15.49 10.42 11.01
CA SER A 174 14.07 10.70 11.34
C SER A 174 13.22 10.53 10.09
N PHE A 175 11.89 10.47 10.27
CA PHE A 175 10.96 10.44 9.12
C PHE A 175 11.05 11.72 8.29
N ARG A 176 11.14 12.88 8.92
CA ARG A 176 11.32 14.17 8.24
C ARG A 176 12.56 14.18 7.34
N GLU A 177 13.67 13.67 7.83
CA GLU A 177 14.90 13.56 7.03
C GLU A 177 14.76 12.49 5.94
N ALA A 178 14.09 11.38 6.20
CA ALA A 178 13.79 10.37 5.20
C ALA A 178 12.99 10.95 4.03
N LEU A 179 11.97 11.78 4.34
CA LEU A 179 11.19 12.47 3.32
C LEU A 179 12.02 13.49 2.53
N ARG A 180 12.93 14.22 3.21
CA ARG A 180 13.88 15.12 2.55
C ARG A 180 14.79 14.37 1.59
N TYR A 181 15.40 13.25 2.03
CA TYR A 181 16.24 12.40 1.16
C TYR A 181 15.46 11.98 -0.10
N GLY A 182 14.23 11.50 0.08
CA GLY A 182 13.37 11.12 -1.02
C GLY A 182 13.12 12.26 -2.00
N ALA A 183 12.75 13.45 -1.51
CA ALA A 183 12.48 14.61 -2.35
C ALA A 183 13.73 15.07 -3.14
N GLU A 184 14.89 15.10 -2.51
CA GLU A 184 16.15 15.47 -3.16
C GLU A 184 16.56 14.46 -4.25
N VAL A 185 16.43 13.16 -3.99
CA VAL A 185 16.65 12.10 -5.00
C VAL A 185 15.65 12.21 -6.15
N PHE A 186 14.35 12.42 -5.85
CA PHE A 186 13.33 12.61 -6.87
C PHE A 186 13.65 13.79 -7.80
N HIS A 187 14.09 14.94 -7.26
CA HIS A 187 14.48 16.07 -8.06
C HIS A 187 15.80 15.87 -8.82
N ALA A 188 16.76 15.13 -8.27
CA ALA A 188 17.96 14.73 -8.98
C ALA A 188 17.63 13.81 -10.17
N LEU A 189 16.75 12.83 -9.96
CA LEU A 189 16.26 11.91 -10.99
C LEU A 189 15.57 12.68 -12.13
N LYS A 190 14.70 13.65 -11.81
CA LYS A 190 14.06 14.51 -12.81
C LYS A 190 15.09 15.20 -13.71
N LYS A 191 16.13 15.80 -13.11
CA LYS A 191 17.20 16.48 -13.86
C LYS A 191 17.97 15.53 -14.77
N ILE A 192 18.22 14.28 -14.34
CA ILE A 192 18.92 13.28 -15.14
C ILE A 192 18.06 12.86 -16.34
N ILE A 193 16.77 12.57 -16.11
CA ILE A 193 15.80 12.18 -17.14
C ILE A 193 15.69 13.29 -18.20
N ASP A 194 15.52 14.54 -17.77
CA ASP A 194 15.42 15.71 -18.64
C ASP A 194 16.70 15.93 -19.47
N ALA A 195 17.88 15.84 -18.84
CA ALA A 195 19.18 15.98 -19.51
C ALA A 195 19.46 14.90 -20.55
N ARG A 196 18.80 13.73 -20.44
CA ARG A 196 18.85 12.64 -21.42
C ARG A 196 17.78 12.76 -22.52
N GLY A 197 16.98 13.83 -22.49
CA GLY A 197 15.88 14.06 -23.45
C GLY A 197 14.72 13.09 -23.30
N MET A 198 14.59 12.43 -22.14
CA MET A 198 13.47 11.53 -21.84
C MET A 198 12.31 12.29 -21.19
N SER A 199 11.09 11.69 -21.24
CA SER A 199 9.90 12.28 -20.62
C SER A 199 10.02 12.33 -19.09
N THR A 200 9.70 13.48 -18.52
CA THR A 200 9.53 13.69 -17.08
C THR A 200 8.06 13.65 -16.64
N ALA A 201 7.16 13.15 -17.51
CA ALA A 201 5.79 12.86 -17.13
C ALA A 201 5.76 11.80 -16.03
N VAL A 202 4.76 11.88 -15.16
CA VAL A 202 4.59 10.95 -14.03
C VAL A 202 3.43 9.99 -14.29
N GLY A 203 3.55 8.78 -13.74
CA GLY A 203 2.50 7.78 -13.73
C GLY A 203 1.45 8.03 -12.65
N ASP A 204 0.56 7.07 -12.47
CA ASP A 204 -0.57 7.15 -11.53
C ASP A 204 -0.14 7.39 -10.08
N GLU A 205 1.03 6.91 -9.70
CA GLU A 205 1.57 7.01 -8.34
C GLU A 205 2.60 8.13 -8.15
N GLY A 206 2.77 8.99 -9.18
CA GLY A 206 3.62 10.17 -9.10
C GLY A 206 5.10 9.93 -9.40
N GLY A 207 5.54 8.69 -9.66
CA GLY A 207 6.88 8.37 -10.16
C GLY A 207 7.02 8.71 -11.63
N PHE A 208 8.25 8.96 -12.11
CA PHE A 208 8.51 9.23 -13.53
C PHE A 208 8.27 7.98 -14.37
N ALA A 209 7.91 8.16 -15.62
CA ALA A 209 7.61 7.10 -16.57
C ALA A 209 8.49 7.17 -17.83
N PRO A 210 9.84 7.19 -17.72
CA PRO A 210 10.71 7.22 -18.89
C PRO A 210 10.72 5.89 -19.62
N SER A 211 10.93 5.92 -20.94
CA SER A 211 11.33 4.71 -21.67
C SER A 211 12.85 4.55 -21.57
N VAL A 212 13.29 3.39 -21.10
CA VAL A 212 14.71 3.07 -20.89
C VAL A 212 15.10 1.77 -21.60
N PRO A 213 16.39 1.51 -21.89
CA PRO A 213 16.80 0.34 -22.66
C PRO A 213 16.51 -1.01 -22.00
N SER A 214 16.45 -1.07 -20.67
CA SER A 214 16.20 -2.30 -19.90
C SER A 214 15.75 -1.97 -18.47
N HIS A 215 15.23 -2.97 -17.76
CA HIS A 215 14.91 -2.85 -16.32
C HIS A 215 16.16 -2.53 -15.49
N GLU A 216 17.30 -3.15 -15.83
CA GLU A 216 18.56 -2.85 -15.17
C GLU A 216 19.03 -1.41 -15.42
N ALA A 217 18.78 -0.84 -16.60
CA ALA A 217 19.05 0.57 -16.88
C ALA A 217 18.20 1.51 -16.02
N ALA A 218 16.96 1.13 -15.69
CA ALA A 218 16.13 1.89 -14.75
C ALA A 218 16.71 1.86 -13.33
N ILE A 219 17.21 0.71 -12.86
CA ILE A 219 17.89 0.59 -11.57
C ILE A 219 19.14 1.48 -11.54
N GLN A 220 19.95 1.45 -12.59
CA GLN A 220 21.16 2.29 -12.70
C GLN A 220 20.83 3.78 -12.70
N LEU A 221 19.74 4.17 -13.35
CA LEU A 221 19.25 5.56 -13.36
C LEU A 221 18.92 6.07 -11.94
N ILE A 222 18.33 5.19 -11.10
CA ILE A 222 18.04 5.51 -9.70
C ILE A 222 19.32 5.60 -8.88
N ILE A 223 20.28 4.70 -9.07
CA ILE A 223 21.60 4.78 -8.40
C ILE A 223 22.27 6.10 -8.71
N GLU A 224 22.34 6.50 -10.00
CA GLU A 224 22.89 7.80 -10.39
C GLU A 224 22.17 8.97 -9.72
N ALA A 225 20.84 8.88 -9.57
CA ALA A 225 20.06 9.93 -8.91
C ALA A 225 20.37 10.03 -7.41
N ILE A 226 20.54 8.88 -6.72
CA ILE A 226 20.92 8.84 -5.31
C ILE A 226 22.29 9.50 -5.12
N GLU A 227 23.29 9.10 -5.92
CA GLU A 227 24.65 9.66 -5.88
C GLU A 227 24.65 11.16 -6.20
N LYS A 228 23.90 11.59 -7.23
CA LYS A 228 23.80 13.00 -7.63
C LYS A 228 23.09 13.86 -6.58
N ALA A 229 22.21 13.28 -5.79
CA ALA A 229 21.60 13.94 -4.63
C ALA A 229 22.57 14.04 -3.42
N GLY A 230 23.74 13.40 -3.49
CA GLY A 230 24.75 13.41 -2.43
C GLY A 230 24.58 12.31 -1.39
N TYR A 231 23.79 11.28 -1.68
CA TYR A 231 23.58 10.15 -0.76
C TYR A 231 24.35 8.91 -1.18
N ALA A 232 24.68 8.07 -0.20
CA ALA A 232 25.35 6.78 -0.43
C ALA A 232 24.31 5.69 -0.72
N PRO A 233 24.34 5.07 -1.95
CA PRO A 233 23.46 3.95 -2.25
C PRO A 233 23.65 2.79 -1.29
N GLY A 234 22.55 2.23 -0.79
CA GLY A 234 22.52 1.12 0.15
C GLY A 234 22.74 1.53 1.61
N ALA A 235 23.66 2.44 1.90
CA ALA A 235 23.90 2.90 3.27
C ALA A 235 22.84 3.91 3.73
N GLN A 236 22.57 4.94 2.92
CA GLN A 236 21.59 5.97 3.24
C GLN A 236 20.27 5.75 2.52
N VAL A 237 20.33 5.41 1.22
CA VAL A 237 19.15 5.16 0.39
C VAL A 237 19.31 3.83 -0.33
N ALA A 238 18.45 2.87 -0.02
CA ALA A 238 18.38 1.57 -0.67
C ALA A 238 17.31 1.57 -1.76
N ILE A 239 17.17 0.44 -2.48
CA ILE A 239 16.22 0.24 -3.56
C ILE A 239 15.21 -0.84 -3.17
N GLY A 240 13.94 -0.65 -3.56
CA GLY A 240 12.90 -1.64 -3.59
C GLY A 240 12.36 -1.82 -5.00
N LEU A 241 11.90 -3.02 -5.30
CA LEU A 241 11.21 -3.35 -6.54
C LEU A 241 9.80 -3.84 -6.23
N ASP A 242 8.84 -3.43 -7.04
CA ASP A 242 7.56 -4.11 -7.19
C ASP A 242 7.51 -4.66 -8.63
N CYS A 243 7.58 -5.98 -8.75
CA CYS A 243 7.58 -6.63 -10.04
C CYS A 243 6.17 -6.75 -10.61
N ALA A 244 5.15 -6.90 -9.77
CA ALA A 244 3.78 -7.25 -10.16
C ALA A 244 3.79 -8.42 -11.18
N ALA A 245 4.53 -9.48 -10.86
CA ALA A 245 4.93 -10.51 -11.83
C ALA A 245 3.76 -11.32 -12.40
N SER A 246 2.58 -11.26 -11.79
CA SER A 246 1.35 -11.82 -12.35
C SER A 246 0.97 -11.21 -13.70
N GLU A 247 1.31 -9.94 -13.96
CA GLU A 247 0.97 -9.21 -15.17
C GLU A 247 1.72 -9.76 -16.41
N PHE A 248 2.93 -10.28 -16.22
CA PHE A 248 3.75 -10.84 -17.31
C PHE A 248 4.01 -12.34 -17.20
N TYR A 249 3.31 -13.04 -16.30
CA TYR A 249 3.36 -14.50 -16.23
C TYR A 249 2.31 -15.14 -17.16
N LYS A 250 2.77 -15.79 -18.23
CA LYS A 250 1.91 -16.42 -19.24
C LYS A 250 2.49 -17.76 -19.66
N ASP A 251 1.66 -18.79 -19.73
CA ASP A 251 2.02 -20.14 -20.19
C ASP A 251 3.19 -20.76 -19.41
N GLY A 252 3.27 -20.51 -18.10
CA GLY A 252 4.35 -21.04 -17.25
C GLY A 252 5.68 -20.30 -17.38
N GLN A 253 5.73 -19.14 -18.02
CA GLN A 253 6.93 -18.33 -18.23
C GLN A 253 6.69 -16.86 -17.86
N TYR A 254 7.76 -16.19 -17.44
CA TYR A 254 7.81 -14.75 -17.20
C TYR A 254 8.26 -14.05 -18.48
N LYS A 255 7.32 -13.33 -19.13
CA LYS A 255 7.52 -12.70 -20.45
C LYS A 255 7.76 -11.21 -20.28
N LEU A 256 9.02 -10.80 -20.28
CA LEU A 256 9.42 -9.39 -20.22
C LEU A 256 9.35 -8.80 -21.63
N GLU A 257 8.18 -8.27 -22.00
CA GLU A 257 7.90 -7.80 -23.37
C GLU A 257 8.80 -6.62 -23.76
N GLY A 258 9.09 -5.72 -22.78
CA GLY A 258 9.97 -4.56 -23.00
C GLY A 258 11.40 -4.93 -23.38
N GLU A 259 11.88 -6.12 -23.03
CA GLU A 259 13.21 -6.63 -23.35
C GLU A 259 13.18 -7.80 -24.34
N GLY A 260 12.00 -8.27 -24.75
CA GLY A 260 11.82 -9.42 -25.65
C GLY A 260 12.28 -10.76 -25.03
N LEU A 261 12.22 -10.88 -23.70
CA LEU A 261 12.66 -12.06 -22.96
C LEU A 261 11.48 -12.94 -22.56
N SER A 262 11.70 -14.27 -22.55
CA SER A 262 10.77 -15.26 -22.01
C SER A 262 11.57 -16.22 -21.14
N LEU A 263 11.32 -16.17 -19.82
CA LEU A 263 12.15 -16.82 -18.82
C LEU A 263 11.34 -17.91 -18.09
N ALA A 264 11.95 -19.06 -17.88
CA ALA A 264 11.43 -20.04 -16.94
C ALA A 264 11.46 -19.45 -15.50
N PRO A 265 10.63 -19.94 -14.57
CA PRO A 265 10.64 -19.46 -13.19
C PRO A 265 12.04 -19.44 -12.54
N SER A 266 12.84 -20.48 -12.76
CA SER A 266 14.23 -20.54 -12.25
C SER A 266 15.12 -19.44 -12.82
N ASP A 267 15.00 -19.13 -14.11
CA ASP A 267 15.84 -18.12 -14.77
C ASP A 267 15.43 -16.70 -14.34
N TRP A 268 14.13 -16.47 -14.13
CA TRP A 268 13.63 -15.24 -13.58
C TRP A 268 14.12 -15.01 -12.14
N ILE A 269 14.09 -16.05 -11.29
CA ILE A 269 14.63 -15.99 -9.92
C ILE A 269 16.13 -15.63 -9.93
N GLU A 270 16.94 -16.24 -10.83
CA GLU A 270 18.36 -15.92 -10.94
C GLU A 270 18.59 -14.50 -11.50
N THR A 271 17.70 -13.96 -12.33
CA THR A 271 17.74 -12.55 -12.75
C THR A 271 17.54 -11.62 -11.56
N LEU A 272 16.51 -11.86 -10.75
CA LEU A 272 16.27 -11.09 -9.51
C LEU A 272 17.44 -11.22 -8.53
N ALA A 273 17.98 -12.42 -8.38
CA ALA A 273 19.14 -12.68 -7.52
C ALA A 273 20.41 -11.96 -8.02
N GLY A 274 20.60 -11.90 -9.33
CA GLY A 274 21.69 -11.16 -9.97
C GLY A 274 21.59 -9.66 -9.66
N TRP A 275 20.40 -9.06 -9.82
CA TRP A 275 20.19 -7.66 -9.49
C TRP A 275 20.37 -7.39 -7.99
N ALA A 276 19.80 -8.21 -7.10
CA ALA A 276 19.98 -8.06 -5.66
C ALA A 276 21.42 -8.26 -5.19
N GLY A 277 22.23 -9.04 -5.93
CA GLY A 277 23.66 -9.19 -5.66
C GLY A 277 24.53 -8.02 -6.16
N LYS A 278 24.05 -7.29 -7.17
CA LYS A 278 24.81 -6.21 -7.82
C LYS A 278 24.41 -4.81 -7.29
N TYR A 279 23.16 -4.64 -6.92
CA TYR A 279 22.58 -3.36 -6.49
C TYR A 279 22.05 -3.45 -5.06
N PRO A 280 21.90 -2.33 -4.35
CA PRO A 280 21.42 -2.30 -2.96
C PRO A 280 19.89 -2.51 -2.89
N ILE A 281 19.39 -3.59 -3.48
CA ILE A 281 17.98 -3.97 -3.46
C ILE A 281 17.73 -4.75 -2.17
N ILE A 282 16.88 -4.20 -1.31
CA ILE A 282 16.56 -4.76 0.00
C ILE A 282 15.15 -5.32 0.11
N SER A 283 14.28 -5.00 -0.86
CA SER A 283 12.88 -5.45 -0.89
C SER A 283 12.44 -5.74 -2.32
N ILE A 284 11.75 -6.86 -2.52
CA ILE A 284 11.11 -7.26 -3.78
C ILE A 284 9.67 -7.65 -3.47
N GLU A 285 8.74 -6.91 -4.04
CA GLU A 285 7.31 -7.17 -3.97
C GLU A 285 6.86 -7.92 -5.21
N ASP A 286 5.97 -8.89 -5.01
CA ASP A 286 5.39 -9.76 -6.06
C ASP A 286 6.39 -10.19 -7.13
N GLY A 287 7.54 -10.69 -6.65
CA GLY A 287 8.61 -11.19 -7.49
C GLY A 287 8.22 -12.42 -8.32
N MET A 288 7.16 -13.12 -7.92
CA MET A 288 6.57 -14.24 -8.66
C MET A 288 5.06 -14.00 -8.79
N ALA A 289 4.42 -14.65 -9.76
CA ALA A 289 2.97 -14.57 -9.99
C ALA A 289 2.17 -15.09 -8.78
N GLU A 290 0.98 -14.55 -8.54
CA GLU A 290 0.10 -14.90 -7.40
C GLU A 290 -0.29 -16.39 -7.35
N GLY A 291 -0.27 -17.08 -8.49
CA GLY A 291 -0.56 -18.51 -8.61
C GLY A 291 0.67 -19.41 -8.56
N ASP A 292 1.88 -18.86 -8.70
CA ASP A 292 3.14 -19.63 -8.76
C ASP A 292 3.75 -19.84 -7.35
N TRP A 293 3.04 -20.55 -6.50
CA TRP A 293 3.45 -20.79 -5.10
C TRP A 293 4.76 -21.59 -4.98
N ASP A 294 5.07 -22.44 -5.95
CA ASP A 294 6.32 -23.17 -5.95
C ASP A 294 7.49 -22.27 -6.38
N GLY A 295 7.26 -21.37 -7.34
CA GLY A 295 8.21 -20.30 -7.67
C GLY A 295 8.46 -19.36 -6.49
N TRP A 296 7.42 -18.94 -5.76
CA TRP A 296 7.56 -18.17 -4.54
C TRP A 296 8.42 -18.87 -3.47
N LYS A 297 8.19 -20.16 -3.28
CA LYS A 297 9.02 -20.95 -2.36
C LYS A 297 10.48 -20.98 -2.77
N LEU A 298 10.76 -21.20 -4.06
CA LEU A 298 12.13 -21.18 -4.60
C LEU A 298 12.77 -19.80 -4.46
N LEU A 299 12.02 -18.72 -4.72
CA LEU A 299 12.50 -17.35 -4.55
C LEU A 299 12.86 -17.07 -3.08
N ASN A 300 12.00 -17.49 -2.15
CA ASN A 300 12.26 -17.30 -0.71
C ASN A 300 13.48 -18.12 -0.24
N ASP A 301 13.65 -19.33 -0.73
CA ASP A 301 14.83 -20.15 -0.42
C ASP A 301 16.12 -19.52 -0.98
N ARG A 302 16.04 -18.85 -2.13
CA ARG A 302 17.19 -18.22 -2.81
C ARG A 302 17.57 -16.87 -2.22
N LEU A 303 16.60 -16.03 -1.86
CA LEU A 303 16.82 -14.63 -1.49
C LEU A 303 16.33 -14.25 -0.09
N GLY A 304 15.37 -14.98 0.49
CA GLY A 304 14.64 -14.55 1.68
C GLY A 304 15.48 -14.32 2.94
N ALA A 305 16.70 -14.87 2.99
CA ALA A 305 17.63 -14.61 4.09
C ALA A 305 18.31 -13.21 4.01
N LYS A 306 18.26 -12.54 2.84
CA LYS A 306 18.98 -11.28 2.58
C LYS A 306 18.08 -10.17 2.08
N VAL A 307 16.93 -10.51 1.50
CA VAL A 307 15.99 -9.58 0.86
C VAL A 307 14.61 -9.79 1.45
N GLN A 308 13.91 -8.69 1.72
CA GLN A 308 12.50 -8.73 2.06
C GLN A 308 11.70 -9.13 0.82
N LEU A 309 10.91 -10.20 0.94
CA LEU A 309 10.02 -10.69 -0.12
C LEU A 309 8.58 -10.43 0.30
N VAL A 310 7.96 -9.46 -0.36
CA VAL A 310 6.64 -8.93 -0.01
C VAL A 310 5.59 -9.59 -0.91
N GLY A 311 4.58 -10.22 -0.32
CA GLY A 311 3.40 -10.68 -1.06
C GLY A 311 2.29 -9.64 -1.00
N ASP A 312 1.90 -9.09 -2.16
CA ASP A 312 0.73 -8.25 -2.38
C ASP A 312 -0.41 -9.09 -2.96
N ASP A 313 -0.44 -9.32 -4.26
CA ASP A 313 -1.47 -10.15 -4.93
C ASP A 313 -1.44 -11.59 -4.41
N LEU A 314 -0.29 -12.06 -3.93
CA LEU A 314 -0.16 -13.37 -3.30
C LEU A 314 -1.06 -13.53 -2.07
N PHE A 315 -1.26 -12.50 -1.26
CA PHE A 315 -1.98 -12.59 0.01
C PHE A 315 -3.26 -11.75 0.08
N VAL A 316 -3.36 -10.70 -0.72
CA VAL A 316 -4.50 -9.78 -0.80
C VAL A 316 -5.05 -9.36 0.57
N THR A 317 -4.16 -9.11 1.54
CA THR A 317 -4.50 -8.75 2.93
C THR A 317 -5.37 -9.81 3.66
N ASN A 318 -5.49 -11.02 3.10
CA ASN A 318 -6.39 -12.08 3.59
C ASN A 318 -5.67 -13.01 4.57
N THR A 319 -6.14 -13.06 5.81
CA THR A 319 -5.54 -13.87 6.89
C THR A 319 -5.55 -15.37 6.63
N LYS A 320 -6.53 -15.90 5.88
CA LYS A 320 -6.58 -17.32 5.53
C LYS A 320 -5.43 -17.68 4.56
N ILE A 321 -5.22 -16.83 3.56
CA ILE A 321 -4.16 -17.00 2.55
C ILE A 321 -2.78 -16.74 3.18
N LEU A 322 -2.67 -15.69 3.99
CA LEU A 322 -1.44 -15.37 4.74
C LEU A 322 -1.01 -16.53 5.65
N LYS A 323 -1.95 -17.14 6.36
CA LYS A 323 -1.69 -18.32 7.22
C LYS A 323 -1.08 -19.49 6.43
N GLU A 324 -1.58 -19.74 5.22
CA GLU A 324 -1.02 -20.77 4.34
C GLU A 324 0.38 -20.38 3.85
N GLY A 325 0.59 -19.12 3.48
CA GLY A 325 1.91 -18.60 3.06
C GLY A 325 2.96 -18.74 4.16
N ILE A 326 2.59 -18.40 5.40
CA ILE A 326 3.46 -18.56 6.58
C ILE A 326 3.78 -20.05 6.78
N ARG A 327 2.79 -20.93 6.72
CA ARG A 327 2.97 -22.39 6.90
C ARG A 327 3.91 -22.98 5.83
N ARG A 328 3.81 -22.50 4.58
CA ARG A 328 4.65 -22.95 3.46
C ARG A 328 5.98 -22.22 3.39
N ASN A 329 6.17 -21.15 4.15
CA ASN A 329 7.36 -20.30 4.13
C ASN A 329 7.69 -19.81 2.70
N VAL A 330 6.71 -19.17 2.03
CA VAL A 330 6.82 -18.73 0.64
C VAL A 330 7.30 -17.28 0.48
N ALA A 331 7.19 -16.48 1.55
CA ALA A 331 7.62 -15.08 1.61
C ALA A 331 8.09 -14.76 3.03
N ASN A 332 8.41 -13.49 3.32
CA ASN A 332 8.80 -13.05 4.66
C ASN A 332 8.21 -11.68 5.04
N SER A 333 7.33 -11.14 4.19
CA SER A 333 6.61 -9.88 4.39
C SER A 333 5.27 -9.90 3.68
N ILE A 334 4.33 -9.08 4.14
CA ILE A 334 3.03 -8.87 3.50
C ILE A 334 2.81 -7.39 3.20
N LEU A 335 2.27 -7.09 2.01
CA LEU A 335 1.67 -5.79 1.73
C LEU A 335 0.22 -5.77 2.21
N LEU A 336 -0.20 -4.66 2.77
CA LEU A 336 -1.51 -4.49 3.39
C LEU A 336 -2.25 -3.33 2.75
N LYS A 337 -3.29 -3.65 2.00
CA LYS A 337 -4.20 -2.71 1.36
C LYS A 337 -5.58 -2.85 1.99
N ILE A 338 -6.02 -1.83 2.70
CA ILE A 338 -7.26 -1.86 3.50
C ILE A 338 -8.50 -2.25 2.68
N ASN A 339 -8.55 -1.85 1.41
CA ASN A 339 -9.69 -2.16 0.53
C ASN A 339 -9.63 -3.58 -0.08
N GLN A 340 -8.49 -4.28 -0.04
CA GLN A 340 -8.41 -5.69 -0.48
C GLN A 340 -9.19 -6.64 0.43
N ILE A 341 -9.48 -6.21 1.67
CA ILE A 341 -10.21 -7.00 2.66
C ILE A 341 -11.51 -6.34 3.14
N GLY A 342 -11.55 -4.99 3.22
CA GLY A 342 -12.77 -4.19 3.36
C GLY A 342 -13.22 -3.86 4.78
N THR A 343 -12.42 -4.16 5.83
CA THR A 343 -12.61 -3.65 7.19
C THR A 343 -11.28 -3.39 7.90
N LEU A 344 -11.28 -2.49 8.87
CA LEU A 344 -10.09 -2.22 9.70
C LEU A 344 -9.74 -3.40 10.59
N THR A 345 -10.73 -4.07 11.19
CA THR A 345 -10.50 -5.24 12.06
C THR A 345 -9.78 -6.38 11.32
N GLU A 346 -10.19 -6.69 10.09
CA GLU A 346 -9.51 -7.71 9.28
C GLU A 346 -8.10 -7.26 8.89
N THR A 347 -7.90 -5.98 8.58
CA THR A 347 -6.58 -5.41 8.30
C THR A 347 -5.64 -5.54 9.49
N PHE A 348 -6.07 -5.13 10.69
CA PHE A 348 -5.27 -5.28 11.91
C PHE A 348 -5.00 -6.76 12.26
N ALA A 349 -5.94 -7.66 11.99
CA ALA A 349 -5.74 -9.10 12.18
C ALA A 349 -4.62 -9.64 11.26
N ALA A 350 -4.53 -9.16 10.02
CA ALA A 350 -3.44 -9.53 9.10
C ALA A 350 -2.09 -8.99 9.57
N ILE A 351 -2.02 -7.73 10.03
CA ILE A 351 -0.81 -7.14 10.62
C ILE A 351 -0.32 -7.96 11.81
N GLU A 352 -1.21 -8.28 12.74
CA GLU A 352 -0.86 -9.03 13.94
C GLU A 352 -0.42 -10.46 13.62
N MET A 353 -1.06 -11.11 12.65
CA MET A 353 -0.68 -12.45 12.20
C MET A 353 0.75 -12.45 11.61
N ALA A 354 1.08 -11.47 10.76
CA ALA A 354 2.42 -11.31 10.19
C ALA A 354 3.47 -11.10 11.29
N LYS A 355 3.22 -10.19 12.23
CA LYS A 355 4.11 -9.92 13.38
C LYS A 355 4.39 -11.16 14.21
N ARG A 356 3.36 -11.94 14.57
CA ARG A 356 3.51 -13.19 15.33
C ARG A 356 4.31 -14.25 14.60
N ALA A 357 4.25 -14.26 13.27
CA ALA A 357 5.06 -15.15 12.45
C ALA A 357 6.51 -14.68 12.26
N GLY A 358 6.86 -13.50 12.77
CA GLY A 358 8.17 -12.90 12.53
C GLY A 358 8.31 -12.25 11.15
N TRP A 359 7.21 -12.04 10.44
CA TRP A 359 7.18 -11.34 9.16
C TRP A 359 7.05 -9.83 9.34
N THR A 360 7.51 -9.07 8.37
CA THR A 360 7.30 -7.62 8.29
C THR A 360 5.96 -7.31 7.61
N SER A 361 5.51 -6.07 7.77
CA SER A 361 4.28 -5.56 7.19
C SER A 361 4.54 -4.22 6.52
N VAL A 362 4.02 -4.03 5.32
CA VAL A 362 4.08 -2.77 4.58
C VAL A 362 2.66 -2.25 4.42
N ILE A 363 2.34 -1.13 5.04
CA ILE A 363 1.05 -0.47 4.83
C ILE A 363 1.08 0.24 3.47
N SER A 364 0.07 0.01 2.63
CA SER A 364 0.11 0.46 1.25
C SER A 364 -1.11 1.26 0.83
N HIS A 365 -0.87 2.23 -0.06
CA HIS A 365 -1.88 2.90 -0.85
C HIS A 365 -2.41 2.02 -1.98
N ARG A 366 -3.25 2.61 -2.85
CA ARG A 366 -3.65 2.05 -4.15
C ARG A 366 -3.32 3.05 -5.27
N SER A 367 -3.42 2.59 -6.52
CA SER A 367 -3.20 3.45 -7.70
C SER A 367 -4.22 4.58 -7.79
N GLY A 368 -5.48 4.31 -7.48
CA GLY A 368 -6.54 5.32 -7.32
C GLY A 368 -6.69 5.71 -5.85
N GLU A 369 -6.21 6.90 -5.52
CA GLU A 369 -6.25 7.45 -4.16
C GLU A 369 -7.12 8.70 -4.07
N THR A 370 -7.39 9.08 -2.83
CA THR A 370 -8.02 10.35 -2.48
C THR A 370 -7.08 11.13 -1.56
N GLU A 371 -7.51 12.27 -1.04
CA GLU A 371 -6.80 13.01 0.02
C GLU A 371 -6.87 12.32 1.40
N ASP A 372 -7.65 11.24 1.56
CA ASP A 372 -7.69 10.47 2.82
C ASP A 372 -6.31 9.94 3.20
N ALA A 373 -5.91 10.16 4.45
CA ALA A 373 -4.60 9.82 4.96
C ALA A 373 -4.63 8.72 6.06
N THR A 374 -5.73 8.00 6.21
CA THR A 374 -5.91 6.98 7.27
C THR A 374 -4.79 5.94 7.29
N ILE A 375 -4.23 5.56 6.13
CA ILE A 375 -3.13 4.60 6.08
C ILE A 375 -1.85 5.09 6.78
N ALA A 376 -1.62 6.40 6.86
CA ALA A 376 -0.53 6.96 7.65
C ALA A 376 -0.75 6.71 9.15
N ASP A 377 -1.95 6.95 9.64
CA ASP A 377 -2.34 6.69 11.04
C ASP A 377 -2.31 5.19 11.36
N ILE A 378 -2.73 4.31 10.43
CA ILE A 378 -2.62 2.85 10.58
C ILE A 378 -1.14 2.43 10.68
N ALA A 379 -0.26 2.97 9.85
CA ALA A 379 1.15 2.59 9.84
C ALA A 379 1.83 2.89 11.18
N VAL A 380 1.56 4.06 11.77
CA VAL A 380 2.09 4.44 13.09
C VAL A 380 1.35 3.71 14.20
N GLY A 381 0.01 3.70 14.19
CA GLY A 381 -0.79 3.07 15.22
C GLY A 381 -0.53 1.57 15.37
N SER A 382 -0.29 0.88 14.26
CA SER A 382 0.06 -0.54 14.28
C SER A 382 1.54 -0.81 14.55
N ASN A 383 2.44 0.20 14.54
CA ASN A 383 3.88 0.00 14.48
C ASN A 383 4.29 -0.99 13.36
N ALA A 384 3.73 -0.81 12.16
CA ALA A 384 4.03 -1.69 11.02
C ALA A 384 5.49 -1.57 10.57
N GLY A 385 6.09 -0.43 10.80
CA GLY A 385 7.50 -0.14 10.49
C GLY A 385 7.76 0.28 9.06
N GLN A 386 6.84 0.07 8.12
CA GLN A 386 7.00 0.41 6.70
C GLN A 386 5.70 0.92 6.09
N ILE A 387 5.82 1.85 5.13
CA ILE A 387 4.70 2.37 4.34
C ILE A 387 5.11 2.52 2.88
N LYS A 388 4.25 2.10 1.96
CA LYS A 388 4.35 2.29 0.52
C LYS A 388 3.19 3.19 0.08
N THR A 389 3.45 4.46 -0.23
CA THR A 389 2.38 5.43 -0.54
C THR A 389 2.70 6.35 -1.71
N GLY A 390 3.41 5.80 -2.71
CA GLY A 390 3.71 6.48 -3.96
C GLY A 390 4.95 7.36 -3.89
N SER A 391 5.03 8.29 -4.84
CA SER A 391 6.18 9.17 -5.03
C SER A 391 6.05 10.50 -4.27
N LEU A 392 7.00 11.40 -4.54
CA LEU A 392 7.10 12.75 -3.97
C LEU A 392 6.35 13.79 -4.83
N SER A 393 5.36 13.37 -5.58
CA SER A 393 4.49 14.20 -6.41
C SER A 393 3.06 13.66 -6.39
N ARG A 394 2.09 14.47 -6.82
CA ARG A 394 0.63 14.27 -6.72
C ARG A 394 0.12 14.41 -5.28
N SER A 395 -0.89 15.26 -5.10
CA SER A 395 -1.40 15.63 -3.77
C SER A 395 -2.00 14.46 -3.00
N ASP A 396 -2.56 13.49 -3.71
CA ASP A 396 -3.11 12.24 -3.17
C ASP A 396 -2.04 11.37 -2.48
N ARG A 397 -0.78 11.43 -2.94
CA ARG A 397 0.37 10.76 -2.29
C ARG A 397 0.94 11.61 -1.16
N ILE A 398 1.17 12.89 -1.45
CA ILE A 398 1.75 13.85 -0.50
C ILE A 398 0.86 14.01 0.75
N ALA A 399 -0.45 13.85 0.64
CA ALA A 399 -1.36 13.90 1.80
C ALA A 399 -0.95 12.92 2.91
N LYS A 400 -0.53 11.69 2.55
CA LYS A 400 -0.10 10.66 3.50
C LYS A 400 1.25 11.02 4.13
N TYR A 401 2.21 11.49 3.31
CA TYR A 401 3.52 11.95 3.83
C TYR A 401 3.37 13.16 4.75
N ASN A 402 2.53 14.12 4.40
CA ASN A 402 2.26 15.28 5.25
C ASN A 402 1.57 14.87 6.56
N GLN A 403 0.70 13.86 6.54
CA GLN A 403 0.11 13.33 7.78
C GLN A 403 1.17 12.70 8.68
N LEU A 404 2.10 11.93 8.12
CA LEU A 404 3.22 11.36 8.87
C LEU A 404 4.13 12.44 9.48
N LEU A 405 4.37 13.55 8.77
CA LEU A 405 5.11 14.70 9.33
C LEU A 405 4.39 15.30 10.55
N ARG A 406 3.06 15.45 10.49
CA ARG A 406 2.26 15.94 11.63
C ARG A 406 2.30 14.97 12.81
N ILE A 407 2.24 13.66 12.54
CA ILE A 407 2.35 12.63 13.57
C ILE A 407 3.74 12.67 14.22
N GLU A 408 4.82 12.78 13.43
CA GLU A 408 6.18 12.91 13.97
C GLU A 408 6.33 14.15 14.85
N GLU A 409 5.73 15.29 14.45
CA GLU A 409 5.71 16.52 15.24
C GLU A 409 4.92 16.35 16.55
N ASP A 410 3.75 15.68 16.51
CA ASP A 410 2.93 15.39 17.70
C ASP A 410 3.65 14.44 18.67
N LEU A 411 4.39 13.46 18.16
CA LEU A 411 5.19 12.56 18.97
C LEU A 411 6.44 13.25 19.58
N GLY A 412 7.01 14.25 18.91
CA GLY A 412 8.21 14.94 19.37
C GLY A 412 9.38 14.00 19.61
N ASP A 413 10.04 14.13 20.78
CA ASP A 413 11.24 13.37 21.12
C ASP A 413 11.02 11.86 21.32
N VAL A 414 9.77 11.39 21.41
CA VAL A 414 9.46 9.96 21.52
C VAL A 414 9.23 9.29 20.16
N ALA A 415 9.23 10.05 19.07
CA ALA A 415 9.14 9.49 17.72
C ALA A 415 10.35 8.62 17.42
N ALA A 416 10.12 7.36 17.05
CA ALA A 416 11.17 6.40 16.73
C ALA A 416 11.17 6.10 15.23
N TYR A 417 12.25 6.45 14.53
CA TYR A 417 12.42 6.07 13.13
C TYR A 417 13.36 4.87 13.05
N PRO A 418 12.87 3.68 12.64
CA PRO A 418 13.64 2.44 12.74
C PRO A 418 14.72 2.29 11.67
N GLY A 419 14.64 3.02 10.54
CA GLY A 419 15.60 2.91 9.46
C GLY A 419 15.80 1.46 9.00
N ARG A 420 17.06 0.99 8.98
CA ARG A 420 17.41 -0.39 8.59
C ARG A 420 16.73 -1.45 9.46
N ALA A 421 16.46 -1.16 10.73
CA ALA A 421 15.86 -2.11 11.66
C ALA A 421 14.40 -2.47 11.29
N ALA A 422 13.74 -1.72 10.41
CA ALA A 422 12.46 -2.10 9.85
C ALA A 422 12.54 -3.33 8.93
N PHE A 423 13.74 -3.66 8.41
CA PHE A 423 13.99 -4.78 7.49
C PHE A 423 14.79 -5.85 8.21
N ARG A 424 14.11 -6.92 8.64
CA ARG A 424 14.73 -7.99 9.46
C ARG A 424 15.84 -8.75 8.76
N GLN A 425 15.87 -8.75 7.42
CA GLN A 425 16.85 -9.43 6.58
C GLN A 425 18.17 -8.66 6.48
N LEU A 426 18.18 -7.40 6.87
CA LEU A 426 19.38 -6.59 6.86
C LEU A 426 20.19 -6.79 8.16
N PRO A 427 21.54 -6.73 8.10
CA PRO A 427 22.36 -6.69 9.30
C PRO A 427 21.88 -5.55 10.22
N GLN A 428 21.68 -5.87 11.47
CA GLN A 428 21.41 -4.89 12.53
C GLN A 428 22.76 -4.45 13.07
N ASP A 429 23.11 -3.17 12.93
CA ASP A 429 24.35 -2.60 13.46
C ASP A 429 24.32 -2.49 14.99
#